data_7e09e06273d45dc0edbcf6391233168c
#
_entry.id   7e09e06273d45dc0edbcf6391233168c
#
_cell.length_a   1.000
_cell.length_b   1.000
_cell.length_c   1.000
_cell.angle_alpha   90.00
_cell.angle_beta   90.00
_cell.angle_gamma   90.00
#
_symmetry.space_group_name_H-M   'P 1'
#
loop_
_entity.id
_entity.type
_entity.pdbx_description
1 polymer ?
#
loop_
_entity_poly.entity_id
_entity_poly.type
_entity_poly.pdbx_seq_one_letter_code
_entity_poly.pdbx_strand_id
1 'polypeptide(L)'
;MDSNDTSPDDRADAGGSDDADIHGAPARDRATDISRDVDIDDVLDDEDDSQGLFDDLLSGEPIFENKEVLRPSYTPHELPHRNEQINQMATILVSALRGDTPSNILIYGKTGTGKTASAKFVSKELESTSQKYDVPCEVEYINCEVTDTQYRVLAQLANKFIEKNQDVIDGRLDDLRALRSDVANGDDTPEDTEFDSLDDVDDRIESLEADREEMEPVPMTGWPTDRVYSSFFEAVDYHERVVVIMLDEIDKLVEKSGDDTLYNLSRMNSELDNSRISIMGISNDLKFTDFLDPRVKSSLGEEEIVFPPYDANQLRDILQHRADVAFKRGALTEDVIPLCAAFAAQEHGDARRALDLLRTAGELAERGQADTVAEDHVRQAQDKIELDRVVEVVRTLPTQSKIVLFAIILLEKNGVHNINTGEVYNIYKRLCEEIDADVLTQRRVTDLISELDMLGIVNAVVVSKGRYGRTKEISLSVPVEETEAVLLSDSRLGDIENAQPFVQARFDN
;
A
#
# COMPACT_ATOMS: atom_id res chain seq x y z
N MET A 1 -31.13 38.51 58.45
CA MET A 1 -30.45 39.72 58.95
C MET A 1 -29.78 40.29 57.73
N ASP A 2 -30.51 40.99 57.06
CA ASP A 2 -30.57 42.49 56.94
C ASP A 2 -29.49 43.00 56.01
N SER A 3 -29.82 43.42 54.94
CA SER A 3 -30.67 44.45 54.35
C SER A 3 -29.84 45.59 53.78
N ASN A 4 -30.30 45.98 52.61
CA ASN A 4 -30.48 47.31 52.09
C ASN A 4 -29.28 47.98 51.37
N ASP A 5 -29.49 48.31 50.15
CA ASP A 5 -30.41 49.23 49.44
C ASP A 5 -29.74 50.57 49.18
N THR A 6 -29.78 51.01 47.96
CA THR A 6 -30.32 52.21 47.34
C THR A 6 -29.50 52.75 46.18
N SER A 7 -30.15 52.81 45.03
CA SER A 7 -30.00 53.87 44.01
C SER A 7 -30.62 55.15 44.54
N PRO A 8 -30.53 56.35 43.90
CA PRO A 8 -30.84 56.65 42.50
C PRO A 8 -30.16 57.89 41.85
N ASP A 9 -30.43 58.07 40.54
CA ASP A 9 -30.70 59.29 39.72
C ASP A 9 -29.81 60.55 39.76
N ASP A 10 -29.42 61.04 38.64
CA ASP A 10 -30.08 62.02 37.78
C ASP A 10 -29.18 62.66 36.70
N ARG A 11 -29.67 62.59 35.43
CA ARG A 11 -29.80 63.61 34.38
C ARG A 11 -28.65 64.59 34.00
N ALA A 12 -28.42 64.55 32.73
CA ALA A 12 -28.66 65.53 31.62
C ALA A 12 -27.36 66.05 31.01
N ASP A 13 -27.16 66.05 29.81
CA ASP A 13 -27.65 66.63 28.56
C ASP A 13 -26.51 67.12 27.67
N ALA A 14 -26.72 66.92 26.36
CA ALA A 14 -26.32 67.68 25.19
C ALA A 14 -24.92 67.54 24.56
N GLY A 15 -24.90 67.02 23.37
CA GLY A 15 -24.48 67.78 22.20
C GLY A 15 -23.24 67.24 21.42
N GLY A 16 -23.50 66.82 20.18
CA GLY A 16 -22.58 67.07 19.06
C GLY A 16 -22.03 65.84 18.33
N SER A 17 -22.73 65.50 17.28
CA SER A 17 -22.30 64.93 15.97
C SER A 17 -20.80 64.64 15.76
N ASP A 18 -20.48 63.45 15.32
CA ASP A 18 -20.04 63.19 13.95
C ASP A 18 -19.92 61.66 13.65
N ASP A 19 -20.37 61.32 12.49
CA ASP A 19 -20.45 60.01 11.90
C ASP A 19 -19.10 59.31 11.76
N ALA A 20 -19.02 58.02 12.14
CA ALA A 20 -18.20 57.04 11.48
C ALA A 20 -18.79 55.63 11.73
N ASP A 21 -19.48 55.12 10.75
CA ASP A 21 -19.93 53.75 10.65
C ASP A 21 -18.79 52.76 10.85
N ILE A 22 -18.88 51.92 11.89
CA ILE A 22 -18.14 50.67 11.96
C ILE A 22 -19.19 49.55 12.13
N HIS A 23 -19.65 49.03 11.01
CA HIS A 23 -20.36 47.76 10.98
C HIS A 23 -19.39 46.64 11.27
N GLY A 24 -19.45 46.05 12.46
CA GLY A 24 -18.89 44.75 12.78
C GLY A 24 -19.68 43.66 12.06
N ALA A 25 -19.08 43.03 11.07
CA ALA A 25 -19.54 41.77 10.48
C ALA A 25 -18.98 40.61 11.28
N PRO A 26 -19.74 39.50 11.47
CA PRO A 26 -19.29 38.31 12.17
C PRO A 26 -18.20 37.62 11.37
N ALA A 27 -17.22 37.06 12.08
CA ALA A 27 -16.20 36.19 11.52
C ALA A 27 -16.85 35.03 10.77
N ARG A 28 -16.73 35.07 9.46
CA ARG A 28 -16.99 33.89 8.60
C ARG A 28 -15.69 33.11 8.54
N ASP A 29 -15.82 31.81 8.86
CA ASP A 29 -14.88 30.79 8.57
C ASP A 29 -14.30 30.96 7.16
N ARG A 30 -13.00 31.18 7.09
CA ARG A 30 -12.23 31.04 5.86
C ARG A 30 -11.83 29.58 5.77
N ALA A 31 -12.70 28.75 5.19
CA ALA A 31 -12.23 27.62 4.44
C ALA A 31 -11.34 28.20 3.34
N THR A 32 -10.04 27.99 3.44
CA THR A 32 -9.08 28.37 2.42
C THR A 32 -9.32 27.50 1.20
N ASP A 33 -10.05 28.05 0.26
CA ASP A 33 -10.16 27.56 -1.11
C ASP A 33 -8.75 27.64 -1.72
N ILE A 34 -8.06 26.50 -1.83
CA ILE A 34 -6.70 26.37 -2.38
C ILE A 34 -6.76 26.12 -3.88
N SER A 35 -7.85 26.42 -4.54
CA SER A 35 -7.92 26.55 -5.99
C SER A 35 -7.74 28.02 -6.36
N ARG A 36 -6.50 28.46 -6.59
CA ARG A 36 -6.28 29.57 -7.50
C ARG A 36 -6.66 29.06 -8.89
N ASP A 37 -7.82 29.45 -9.38
CA ASP A 37 -8.12 29.39 -10.80
C ASP A 37 -7.10 30.27 -11.52
N VAL A 38 -6.06 29.64 -12.04
CA VAL A 38 -5.15 30.27 -13.00
C VAL A 38 -5.91 30.29 -14.31
N ASP A 39 -6.32 31.46 -14.74
CA ASP A 39 -6.99 31.67 -16.00
C ASP A 39 -5.96 31.39 -17.12
N ILE A 40 -6.10 30.24 -17.78
CA ILE A 40 -5.16 29.76 -18.81
C ILE A 40 -5.15 30.70 -20.03
N ASP A 41 -6.22 31.45 -20.24
CA ASP A 41 -6.34 32.39 -21.37
C ASP A 41 -5.48 33.66 -21.15
N ASP A 42 -5.21 34.10 -19.90
CA ASP A 42 -4.32 35.23 -19.60
C ASP A 42 -2.82 34.91 -19.80
N VAL A 43 -2.44 33.62 -19.81
CA VAL A 43 -1.03 33.17 -19.98
C VAL A 43 -0.63 33.07 -21.44
N LEU A 44 -1.58 33.09 -22.37
CA LEU A 44 -1.31 32.88 -23.81
C LEU A 44 -1.15 34.18 -24.65
N ASP A 45 -1.42 35.35 -24.08
CA ASP A 45 -1.50 36.61 -24.84
C ASP A 45 -0.31 37.59 -24.63
N ASP A 46 0.67 37.34 -23.74
CA ASP A 46 1.84 38.21 -23.54
C ASP A 46 3.16 37.50 -23.87
N GLU A 47 3.72 37.80 -25.05
CA GLU A 47 5.05 37.33 -25.53
C GLU A 47 6.25 38.07 -24.92
N ASP A 48 6.10 38.90 -23.90
CA ASP A 48 7.24 39.58 -23.24
C ASP A 48 7.06 39.62 -21.72
N ASP A 49 7.91 38.90 -21.00
CA ASP A 49 8.04 38.86 -19.52
C ASP A 49 7.00 37.99 -18.76
N SER A 50 6.50 36.92 -19.37
CA SER A 50 5.63 35.97 -18.65
C SER A 50 6.45 35.10 -17.69
N GLN A 51 6.32 35.32 -16.40
CA GLN A 51 6.57 34.27 -15.41
C GLN A 51 5.75 33.05 -15.84
N GLY A 52 6.43 31.92 -16.14
CA GLY A 52 5.77 30.71 -16.60
C GLY A 52 4.79 30.19 -15.54
N LEU A 53 3.73 29.51 -15.95
CA LEU A 53 2.72 28.88 -15.07
C LEU A 53 3.32 28.15 -13.83
N PHE A 54 4.54 27.65 -13.96
CA PHE A 54 5.26 26.91 -12.93
C PHE A 54 6.21 27.76 -12.08
N ASP A 55 6.59 28.98 -12.53
CA ASP A 55 7.58 29.81 -11.84
C ASP A 55 7.05 30.32 -10.51
N ASP A 56 5.78 30.72 -10.45
CA ASP A 56 5.12 31.10 -9.21
C ASP A 56 4.94 29.92 -8.22
N LEU A 57 4.73 28.73 -8.75
CA LEU A 57 4.59 27.50 -7.94
C LEU A 57 5.95 27.00 -7.42
N LEU A 58 7.05 27.33 -8.12
CA LEU A 58 8.41 26.97 -7.74
C LEU A 58 9.11 28.06 -6.87
N SER A 59 8.48 29.20 -6.65
CA SER A 59 9.08 30.35 -5.98
C SER A 59 9.36 30.16 -4.48
N GLY A 60 8.84 29.10 -3.84
CA GLY A 60 9.10 28.73 -2.45
C GLY A 60 10.39 27.94 -2.26
N GLU A 61 11.09 28.12 -1.12
CA GLU A 61 12.17 27.19 -0.78
C GLU A 61 11.59 25.80 -0.48
N PRO A 62 12.09 24.72 -1.12
CA PRO A 62 11.58 23.37 -0.86
C PRO A 62 11.81 23.00 0.62
N ILE A 63 10.80 22.46 1.27
CA ILE A 63 10.85 21.94 2.64
C ILE A 63 11.60 20.61 2.69
N PHE A 64 11.45 19.80 1.64
CA PHE A 64 12.11 18.51 1.53
C PHE A 64 13.54 18.63 1.00
N GLU A 65 14.44 17.81 1.56
CA GLU A 65 15.76 17.50 1.00
C GLU A 65 15.69 16.23 0.14
N ASN A 66 15.02 15.17 0.64
CA ASN A 66 14.79 13.92 -0.08
C ASN A 66 13.44 13.29 0.27
N LYS A 67 12.41 13.67 -0.47
CA LYS A 67 11.04 13.19 -0.26
C LYS A 67 10.86 11.69 -0.49
N GLU A 68 11.67 11.08 -1.36
CA GLU A 68 11.56 9.65 -1.72
C GLU A 68 11.76 8.73 -0.50
N VAL A 69 12.52 9.18 0.49
CA VAL A 69 12.76 8.44 1.74
C VAL A 69 11.48 8.18 2.54
N LEU A 70 10.44 8.99 2.36
CA LEU A 70 9.15 8.83 3.04
C LEU A 70 8.18 7.91 2.28
N ARG A 71 8.51 7.48 1.06
CA ARG A 71 7.63 6.60 0.29
C ARG A 71 7.62 5.17 0.84
N PRO A 72 6.47 4.46 0.76
CA PRO A 72 6.37 3.06 1.17
C PRO A 72 7.29 2.11 0.42
N SER A 73 7.69 2.46 -0.81
CA SER A 73 8.60 1.67 -1.66
C SER A 73 10.06 1.76 -1.22
N TYR A 74 10.43 2.77 -0.46
CA TYR A 74 11.81 2.95 0.00
C TYR A 74 12.16 1.94 1.10
N THR A 75 13.24 1.19 0.88
CA THR A 75 13.81 0.27 1.87
C THR A 75 14.99 0.96 2.56
N PRO A 76 14.91 1.23 3.87
CA PRO A 76 15.99 1.89 4.60
C PRO A 76 17.17 0.94 4.88
N HIS A 77 18.34 1.53 5.10
CA HIS A 77 19.52 0.80 5.58
C HIS A 77 19.42 0.38 7.05
N GLU A 78 18.64 1.10 7.85
CA GLU A 78 18.39 0.80 9.26
C GLU A 78 16.89 0.63 9.50
N LEU A 79 16.54 -0.42 10.24
CA LEU A 79 15.17 -0.78 10.60
C LEU A 79 15.03 -0.77 12.14
N PRO A 80 14.82 0.42 12.75
CA PRO A 80 14.68 0.53 14.19
C PRO A 80 13.62 -0.41 14.74
N HIS A 81 13.86 -0.97 15.92
CA HIS A 81 12.94 -1.85 16.64
C HIS A 81 12.61 -3.18 15.94
N ARG A 82 13.46 -3.61 14.96
CA ARG A 82 13.33 -4.92 14.28
C ARG A 82 14.59 -5.79 14.39
N ASN A 83 15.54 -5.39 15.22
CA ASN A 83 16.81 -6.12 15.38
C ASN A 83 16.60 -7.58 15.80
N GLU A 84 15.61 -7.87 16.64
CA GLU A 84 15.28 -9.23 17.08
C GLU A 84 14.85 -10.09 15.89
N GLN A 85 13.87 -9.62 15.11
CA GLN A 85 13.35 -10.34 13.93
C GLN A 85 14.41 -10.48 12.86
N ILE A 86 15.19 -9.44 12.60
CA ILE A 86 16.33 -9.47 11.66
C ILE A 86 17.36 -10.51 12.10
N ASN A 87 17.74 -10.53 13.38
CA ASN A 87 18.71 -11.51 13.89
C ASN A 87 18.17 -12.95 13.84
N GLN A 88 16.87 -13.15 14.10
CA GLN A 88 16.22 -14.46 13.94
C GLN A 88 16.33 -14.95 12.49
N MET A 89 15.91 -14.13 11.51
CA MET A 89 16.05 -14.46 10.09
C MET A 89 17.50 -14.75 9.69
N ALA A 90 18.42 -13.89 10.09
CA ALA A 90 19.83 -14.08 9.78
C ALA A 90 20.40 -15.37 10.39
N THR A 91 19.99 -15.73 11.60
CA THR A 91 20.42 -16.98 12.28
C THR A 91 19.94 -18.22 11.53
N ILE A 92 18.72 -18.19 10.98
CA ILE A 92 18.17 -19.31 10.20
C ILE A 92 18.87 -19.39 8.84
N LEU A 93 19.02 -18.25 8.16
CA LEU A 93 19.57 -18.19 6.81
C LEU A 93 21.11 -18.36 6.74
N VAL A 94 21.82 -18.29 7.87
CA VAL A 94 23.28 -18.49 7.88
C VAL A 94 23.70 -19.85 7.36
N SER A 95 22.84 -20.88 7.42
CA SER A 95 23.08 -22.20 6.85
C SER A 95 23.26 -22.16 5.32
N ALA A 96 22.58 -21.25 4.64
CA ALA A 96 22.78 -21.02 3.20
C ALA A 96 24.23 -20.66 2.86
N LEU A 97 24.90 -19.87 3.71
CA LEU A 97 26.30 -19.49 3.54
C LEU A 97 27.30 -20.64 3.79
N ARG A 98 26.80 -21.78 4.25
CA ARG A 98 27.56 -23.04 4.41
C ARG A 98 27.26 -24.05 3.31
N GLY A 99 26.38 -23.69 2.35
CA GLY A 99 25.89 -24.60 1.33
C GLY A 99 24.80 -25.57 1.81
N ASP A 100 24.34 -25.39 3.08
CA ASP A 100 23.25 -26.22 3.64
C ASP A 100 21.89 -25.60 3.30
N THR A 101 20.84 -26.44 3.28
CA THR A 101 19.45 -25.98 3.10
C THR A 101 18.97 -25.24 4.35
N PRO A 102 18.62 -23.94 4.28
CA PRO A 102 17.99 -23.25 5.40
C PRO A 102 16.59 -23.79 5.68
N SER A 103 16.14 -23.72 6.94
CA SER A 103 14.72 -23.95 7.27
C SER A 103 13.81 -22.95 6.58
N ASN A 104 12.61 -23.37 6.24
CA ASN A 104 11.58 -22.46 5.74
C ASN A 104 11.15 -21.48 6.85
N ILE A 105 10.89 -20.25 6.47
CA ILE A 105 10.51 -19.18 7.39
C ILE A 105 9.12 -18.68 7.05
N LEU A 106 8.24 -18.63 8.03
CA LEU A 106 6.95 -17.96 7.91
C LEU A 106 6.92 -16.69 8.75
N ILE A 107 6.78 -15.55 8.07
CA ILE A 107 6.75 -14.22 8.68
C ILE A 107 5.32 -13.70 8.64
N TYR A 108 4.76 -13.35 9.78
CA TYR A 108 3.41 -12.81 9.83
C TYR A 108 3.23 -11.69 10.84
N GLY A 109 2.24 -10.86 10.59
CA GLY A 109 1.92 -9.68 11.38
C GLY A 109 1.04 -8.72 10.58
N LYS A 110 0.48 -7.70 11.24
CA LYS A 110 -0.34 -6.70 10.55
C LYS A 110 0.44 -5.93 9.47
N THR A 111 -0.29 -5.25 8.59
CA THR A 111 0.32 -4.33 7.61
C THR A 111 1.16 -3.25 8.29
N GLY A 112 2.18 -2.74 7.60
CA GLY A 112 3.02 -1.65 8.11
C GLY A 112 3.93 -1.98 9.30
N THR A 113 4.04 -3.26 9.70
CA THR A 113 4.92 -3.69 10.80
C THR A 113 6.38 -3.94 10.39
N GLY A 114 6.75 -3.68 9.14
CA GLY A 114 8.12 -3.78 8.66
C GLY A 114 8.57 -5.17 8.18
N LYS A 115 7.65 -6.15 8.02
CA LYS A 115 7.96 -7.52 7.56
C LYS A 115 8.75 -7.55 6.27
N THR A 116 8.15 -7.05 5.19
CA THR A 116 8.76 -7.03 3.84
C THR A 116 10.07 -6.25 3.82
N ALA A 117 10.15 -5.13 4.54
CA ALA A 117 11.37 -4.33 4.60
C ALA A 117 12.50 -5.08 5.30
N SER A 118 12.21 -5.75 6.44
CA SER A 118 13.19 -6.55 7.17
C SER A 118 13.64 -7.78 6.38
N ALA A 119 12.71 -8.46 5.70
CA ALA A 119 13.00 -9.61 4.85
C ALA A 119 13.90 -9.20 3.68
N LYS A 120 13.59 -8.11 2.97
CA LYS A 120 14.42 -7.56 1.88
C LYS A 120 15.79 -7.12 2.37
N PHE A 121 15.88 -6.52 3.55
CA PHE A 121 17.15 -6.14 4.15
C PHE A 121 18.05 -7.37 4.41
N VAL A 122 17.51 -8.40 5.09
CA VAL A 122 18.25 -9.62 5.39
C VAL A 122 18.63 -10.37 4.12
N SER A 123 17.76 -10.42 3.13
CA SER A 123 18.02 -11.03 1.82
C SER A 123 19.19 -10.38 1.09
N LYS A 124 19.22 -9.04 1.05
CA LYS A 124 20.31 -8.28 0.45
C LYS A 124 21.64 -8.48 1.18
N GLU A 125 21.62 -8.53 2.51
CA GLU A 125 22.82 -8.82 3.32
C GLU A 125 23.29 -10.26 3.11
N LEU A 126 22.37 -11.22 2.94
CA LEU A 126 22.69 -12.62 2.63
C LEU A 126 23.42 -12.71 1.29
N GLU A 127 22.87 -12.12 0.22
CA GLU A 127 23.49 -12.12 -1.13
C GLU A 127 24.85 -11.39 -1.12
N SER A 128 24.94 -10.23 -0.47
CA SER A 128 26.21 -9.50 -0.36
C SER A 128 27.28 -10.30 0.41
N THR A 129 26.86 -11.06 1.41
CA THR A 129 27.76 -11.89 2.21
C THR A 129 28.16 -13.16 1.44
N SER A 130 27.23 -13.78 0.70
CA SER A 130 27.50 -14.96 -0.11
C SER A 130 28.58 -14.68 -1.16
N GLN A 131 28.52 -13.53 -1.82
CA GLN A 131 29.54 -13.08 -2.77
C GLN A 131 30.94 -12.93 -2.14
N LYS A 132 31.01 -12.47 -0.87
CA LYS A 132 32.32 -12.33 -0.16
C LYS A 132 32.96 -13.67 0.17
N TYR A 133 32.18 -14.71 0.35
CA TYR A 133 32.60 -16.04 0.71
C TYR A 133 32.61 -17.02 -0.47
N ASP A 134 32.26 -16.54 -1.67
CA ASP A 134 32.17 -17.34 -2.90
C ASP A 134 31.24 -18.55 -2.76
N VAL A 135 30.08 -18.34 -2.11
CA VAL A 135 29.04 -19.35 -1.95
C VAL A 135 27.89 -19.01 -2.89
N PRO A 136 27.44 -19.88 -3.78
CA PRO A 136 26.33 -19.60 -4.69
C PRO A 136 25.00 -19.57 -3.92
N CYS A 137 24.62 -18.39 -3.44
CA CYS A 137 23.33 -18.16 -2.76
C CYS A 137 22.59 -17.01 -3.43
N GLU A 138 21.34 -17.28 -3.79
CA GLU A 138 20.45 -16.35 -4.50
C GLU A 138 19.15 -16.15 -3.75
N VAL A 139 18.58 -14.95 -3.82
CA VAL A 139 17.25 -14.64 -3.28
C VAL A 139 16.32 -14.18 -4.37
N GLU A 140 15.17 -14.83 -4.49
CA GLU A 140 14.13 -14.45 -5.45
C GLU A 140 12.87 -13.94 -4.76
N TYR A 141 12.44 -12.73 -5.15
CA TYR A 141 11.26 -12.07 -4.59
C TYR A 141 10.07 -12.15 -5.55
N ILE A 142 8.92 -12.59 -5.04
CA ILE A 142 7.63 -12.59 -5.73
C ILE A 142 6.59 -11.90 -4.82
N ASN A 143 5.85 -10.94 -5.38
CA ASN A 143 4.66 -10.40 -4.72
C ASN A 143 3.43 -11.18 -5.20
N CYS A 144 2.80 -11.91 -4.27
CA CYS A 144 1.64 -12.76 -4.54
C CYS A 144 0.32 -11.98 -4.68
N GLU A 145 0.28 -10.68 -4.33
CA GLU A 145 -0.86 -9.82 -4.65
C GLU A 145 -1.01 -9.61 -6.16
N VAL A 146 0.13 -9.43 -6.86
CA VAL A 146 0.18 -9.23 -8.31
C VAL A 146 0.22 -10.56 -9.04
N THR A 147 1.00 -11.51 -8.50
CA THR A 147 1.23 -12.85 -9.06
C THR A 147 0.48 -13.87 -8.23
N ASP A 148 -0.82 -13.94 -8.42
CA ASP A 148 -1.80 -14.54 -7.51
C ASP A 148 -2.24 -15.98 -7.87
N THR A 149 -1.61 -16.60 -8.88
CA THR A 149 -1.91 -17.97 -9.29
C THR A 149 -0.67 -18.84 -9.31
N GLN A 150 -0.83 -20.13 -9.00
CA GLN A 150 0.24 -21.13 -9.06
C GLN A 150 1.03 -21.03 -10.36
N TYR A 151 0.31 -21.03 -11.50
CA TYR A 151 0.93 -20.93 -12.82
C TYR A 151 1.85 -19.73 -12.96
N ARG A 152 1.37 -18.54 -12.56
CA ARG A 152 2.13 -17.28 -12.71
C ARG A 152 3.34 -17.23 -11.78
N VAL A 153 3.21 -17.71 -10.55
CA VAL A 153 4.34 -17.79 -9.61
C VAL A 153 5.44 -18.66 -10.17
N LEU A 154 5.09 -19.88 -10.62
CA LEU A 154 6.07 -20.82 -11.19
C LEU A 154 6.69 -20.30 -12.49
N ALA A 155 5.88 -19.73 -13.40
CA ALA A 155 6.39 -19.17 -14.65
C ALA A 155 7.33 -17.98 -14.41
N GLN A 156 7.00 -17.11 -13.45
CA GLN A 156 7.86 -15.97 -13.09
C GLN A 156 9.17 -16.44 -12.46
N LEU A 157 9.13 -17.42 -11.56
CA LEU A 157 10.33 -18.01 -10.97
C LEU A 157 11.19 -18.71 -12.06
N ALA A 158 10.57 -19.54 -12.92
CA ALA A 158 11.27 -20.18 -14.02
C ALA A 158 12.00 -19.17 -14.90
N ASN A 159 11.33 -18.11 -15.33
CA ASN A 159 11.93 -17.09 -16.19
C ASN A 159 13.11 -16.37 -15.53
N LYS A 160 13.02 -16.07 -14.24
CA LYS A 160 14.11 -15.45 -13.50
C LYS A 160 15.34 -16.37 -13.42
N PHE A 161 15.15 -17.67 -13.20
CA PHE A 161 16.25 -18.62 -13.18
C PHE A 161 16.80 -18.92 -14.58
N ILE A 162 15.95 -18.96 -15.60
CA ILE A 162 16.39 -19.06 -16.99
C ILE A 162 17.29 -17.87 -17.37
N GLU A 163 16.85 -16.64 -17.08
CA GLU A 163 17.64 -15.43 -17.33
C GLU A 163 19.00 -15.49 -16.63
N LYS A 164 19.03 -15.82 -15.34
CA LYS A 164 20.28 -15.96 -14.58
C LYS A 164 21.19 -17.07 -15.12
N ASN A 165 20.61 -18.20 -15.50
CA ASN A 165 21.40 -19.29 -16.08
C ASN A 165 22.00 -18.90 -17.43
N GLN A 166 21.23 -18.16 -18.26
CA GLN A 166 21.74 -17.60 -19.52
C GLN A 166 22.90 -16.63 -19.27
N ASP A 167 22.81 -15.75 -18.27
CA ASP A 167 23.91 -14.83 -17.89
C ASP A 167 25.16 -15.59 -17.46
N VAL A 168 25.01 -16.66 -16.67
CA VAL A 168 26.11 -17.55 -16.25
C VAL A 168 26.74 -18.24 -17.46
N ILE A 169 25.92 -18.79 -18.36
CA ILE A 169 26.40 -19.44 -19.59
C ILE A 169 27.13 -18.44 -20.48
N ASP A 170 26.56 -17.23 -20.68
CA ASP A 170 27.17 -16.20 -21.53
C ASP A 170 28.55 -15.76 -20.96
N GLY A 171 28.65 -15.56 -19.64
CA GLY A 171 29.92 -15.29 -18.99
C GLY A 171 30.95 -16.41 -19.19
N ARG A 172 30.51 -17.68 -19.02
CA ARG A 172 31.42 -18.82 -19.22
C ARG A 172 31.84 -19.00 -20.68
N LEU A 173 30.93 -18.74 -21.63
CA LEU A 173 31.24 -18.74 -23.07
C LEU A 173 32.30 -17.68 -23.42
N ASP A 174 32.19 -16.49 -22.84
CA ASP A 174 33.16 -15.42 -23.08
C ASP A 174 34.55 -15.78 -22.52
N ASP A 175 34.60 -16.38 -21.33
CA ASP A 175 35.84 -16.87 -20.72
C ASP A 175 36.49 -17.97 -21.58
N LEU A 176 35.69 -18.95 -22.02
CA LEU A 176 36.18 -20.05 -22.87
C LEU A 176 36.68 -19.58 -24.24
N ARG A 177 35.96 -18.62 -24.85
CA ARG A 177 36.39 -18.02 -26.13
C ARG A 177 37.69 -17.21 -25.99
N ALA A 178 37.85 -16.50 -24.87
CA ALA A 178 39.12 -15.83 -24.56
C ALA A 178 40.26 -16.85 -24.37
N LEU A 179 40.06 -17.88 -23.54
CA LEU A 179 41.02 -18.96 -23.34
C LEU A 179 41.43 -19.64 -24.66
N ARG A 180 40.45 -19.97 -25.51
CA ARG A 180 40.69 -20.51 -26.85
C ARG A 180 41.60 -19.63 -27.68
N SER A 181 41.38 -18.30 -27.63
CA SER A 181 42.20 -17.33 -28.36
C SER A 181 43.66 -17.28 -27.83
N ASP A 182 43.82 -17.29 -26.51
CA ASP A 182 45.10 -17.20 -25.86
C ASP A 182 45.95 -18.48 -26.10
N VAL A 183 45.35 -19.64 -26.02
CA VAL A 183 45.99 -20.92 -26.37
C VAL A 183 46.32 -20.98 -27.86
N ALA A 184 45.47 -20.50 -28.76
CA ALA A 184 45.73 -20.44 -30.20
C ALA A 184 46.88 -19.50 -30.56
N ASN A 185 47.09 -18.42 -29.78
CA ASN A 185 48.19 -17.47 -29.95
C ASN A 185 49.49 -17.93 -29.31
N GLY A 186 49.47 -18.99 -28.49
CA GLY A 186 50.63 -19.53 -27.78
C GLY A 186 51.01 -18.75 -26.52
N ASP A 187 50.08 -17.92 -26.01
CA ASP A 187 50.26 -17.14 -24.78
C ASP A 187 49.94 -17.99 -23.53
N ASP A 188 49.15 -19.07 -23.69
CA ASP A 188 48.81 -20.04 -22.63
C ASP A 188 48.94 -21.48 -23.11
N THR A 189 49.08 -22.44 -22.20
CA THR A 189 49.09 -23.88 -22.51
C THR A 189 47.85 -24.54 -21.89
N PRO A 190 47.23 -25.53 -22.55
CA PRO A 190 46.11 -26.27 -21.98
C PRO A 190 46.42 -26.91 -20.64
N GLU A 191 47.68 -27.25 -20.38
CA GLU A 191 48.14 -27.91 -19.14
C GLU A 191 47.94 -27.05 -17.87
N ASP A 192 47.81 -25.72 -18.03
CA ASP A 192 47.56 -24.77 -16.93
C ASP A 192 46.04 -24.51 -16.72
N THR A 193 45.18 -25.17 -17.49
CA THR A 193 43.71 -25.00 -17.47
C THR A 193 43.02 -26.30 -17.01
N GLU A 194 41.71 -26.26 -16.84
CA GLU A 194 40.88 -27.43 -16.53
C GLU A 194 40.65 -28.36 -17.76
N PHE A 195 41.21 -28.01 -18.95
CA PHE A 195 41.00 -28.73 -20.21
C PHE A 195 42.32 -29.38 -20.68
N ASP A 196 42.19 -30.61 -21.19
CA ASP A 196 43.34 -31.36 -21.69
C ASP A 196 43.75 -30.93 -23.13
N SER A 197 42.82 -30.35 -23.90
CA SER A 197 43.02 -30.00 -25.30
C SER A 197 42.12 -28.83 -25.75
N LEU A 198 42.45 -28.20 -26.90
CA LEU A 198 41.58 -27.20 -27.55
C LEU A 198 40.24 -27.83 -28.02
N ASP A 199 40.26 -29.12 -28.40
CA ASP A 199 39.06 -29.83 -28.80
C ASP A 199 38.06 -29.91 -27.62
N ASP A 200 38.55 -30.13 -26.38
CA ASP A 200 37.75 -30.15 -25.17
C ASP A 200 37.12 -28.77 -24.85
N VAL A 201 37.83 -27.69 -25.15
CA VAL A 201 37.32 -26.32 -25.02
C VAL A 201 36.21 -26.07 -26.07
N ASP A 202 36.43 -26.51 -27.31
CA ASP A 202 35.44 -26.39 -28.39
C ASP A 202 34.18 -27.20 -28.09
N ASP A 203 34.34 -28.45 -27.64
CA ASP A 203 33.19 -29.32 -27.22
C ASP A 203 32.43 -28.70 -26.07
N ARG A 204 33.11 -28.06 -25.12
CA ARG A 204 32.44 -27.38 -24.01
C ARG A 204 31.69 -26.13 -24.47
N ILE A 205 32.24 -25.35 -25.38
CA ILE A 205 31.56 -24.20 -25.99
C ILE A 205 30.28 -24.67 -26.71
N GLU A 206 30.36 -25.69 -27.56
CA GLU A 206 29.21 -26.23 -28.28
C GLU A 206 28.12 -26.76 -27.34
N SER A 207 28.51 -27.44 -26.25
CA SER A 207 27.58 -27.89 -25.22
C SER A 207 26.85 -26.73 -24.52
N LEU A 208 27.56 -25.66 -24.14
CA LEU A 208 26.96 -24.50 -23.48
C LEU A 208 26.06 -23.69 -24.43
N GLU A 209 26.45 -23.59 -25.73
CA GLU A 209 25.61 -22.95 -26.74
C GLU A 209 24.30 -23.73 -26.96
N ALA A 210 24.34 -25.07 -26.95
CA ALA A 210 23.16 -25.92 -27.02
C ALA A 210 22.27 -25.77 -25.77
N ASP A 211 22.87 -25.82 -24.55
CA ASP A 211 22.13 -25.60 -23.29
C ASP A 211 21.40 -24.25 -23.29
N ARG A 212 22.07 -23.19 -23.81
CA ARG A 212 21.51 -21.86 -23.91
C ARG A 212 20.34 -21.77 -24.88
N GLU A 213 20.41 -22.46 -26.01
CA GLU A 213 19.33 -22.52 -27.01
C GLU A 213 18.11 -23.30 -26.51
N GLU A 214 18.30 -24.33 -25.65
CA GLU A 214 17.22 -25.11 -25.06
C GLU A 214 16.47 -24.34 -23.95
N MET A 215 17.06 -23.29 -23.37
CA MET A 215 16.44 -22.46 -22.33
C MET A 215 15.41 -21.47 -22.90
N GLU A 216 14.22 -21.96 -23.24
CA GLU A 216 13.12 -21.14 -23.71
C GLU A 216 12.37 -20.46 -22.53
N PRO A 217 12.04 -19.15 -22.64
CA PRO A 217 11.22 -18.47 -21.64
C PRO A 217 9.83 -19.10 -21.53
N VAL A 218 9.37 -19.30 -20.29
CA VAL A 218 8.05 -19.83 -19.99
C VAL A 218 6.99 -18.75 -20.21
N PRO A 219 5.98 -18.94 -21.08
CA PRO A 219 4.93 -17.96 -21.28
C PRO A 219 4.07 -17.82 -20.00
N MET A 220 3.59 -16.62 -19.73
CA MET A 220 2.76 -16.32 -18.54
C MET A 220 1.36 -16.95 -18.60
N THR A 221 0.99 -17.57 -19.72
CA THR A 221 -0.29 -18.30 -19.93
C THR A 221 -0.13 -19.32 -21.05
N GLY A 222 -0.96 -20.36 -21.04
CA GLY A 222 -1.18 -21.25 -22.19
C GLY A 222 -0.49 -22.61 -22.13
N TRP A 223 0.54 -22.80 -21.32
CA TRP A 223 1.11 -24.13 -21.10
C TRP A 223 0.32 -24.90 -20.01
N PRO A 224 0.37 -26.24 -20.02
CA PRO A 224 -0.06 -27.01 -18.86
C PRO A 224 0.79 -26.67 -17.63
N THR A 225 0.18 -26.61 -16.45
CA THR A 225 0.88 -26.29 -15.20
C THR A 225 2.04 -27.25 -14.91
N ASP A 226 1.88 -28.53 -15.24
CA ASP A 226 2.93 -29.54 -15.07
C ASP A 226 4.18 -29.21 -15.90
N ARG A 227 4.00 -28.72 -17.14
CA ARG A 227 5.13 -28.28 -17.97
C ARG A 227 5.85 -27.06 -17.38
N VAL A 228 5.08 -26.11 -16.84
CA VAL A 228 5.67 -24.93 -16.18
C VAL A 228 6.46 -25.34 -14.94
N TYR A 229 5.93 -26.32 -14.19
CA TYR A 229 6.62 -26.87 -13.02
C TYR A 229 7.94 -27.54 -13.44
N SER A 230 7.93 -28.39 -14.49
CA SER A 230 9.16 -29.03 -15.00
C SER A 230 10.19 -28.01 -15.45
N SER A 231 9.76 -26.98 -16.22
CA SER A 231 10.69 -25.90 -16.64
C SER A 231 11.27 -25.12 -15.47
N PHE A 232 10.46 -24.87 -14.43
CA PHE A 232 10.96 -24.23 -13.21
C PHE A 232 11.97 -25.12 -12.48
N PHE A 233 11.66 -26.43 -12.36
CA PHE A 233 12.52 -27.40 -11.73
C PHE A 233 13.89 -27.50 -12.46
N GLU A 234 13.88 -27.67 -13.78
CA GLU A 234 15.08 -27.71 -14.61
C GLU A 234 15.89 -26.41 -14.50
N ALA A 235 15.22 -25.25 -14.53
CA ALA A 235 15.89 -23.97 -14.43
C ALA A 235 16.55 -23.75 -13.06
N VAL A 236 15.90 -24.15 -11.96
CA VAL A 236 16.44 -23.96 -10.62
C VAL A 236 17.58 -24.92 -10.32
N ASP A 237 17.52 -26.15 -10.85
CA ASP A 237 18.50 -27.23 -10.59
C ASP A 237 19.65 -27.31 -11.62
N TYR A 238 19.77 -26.30 -12.50
CA TYR A 238 20.76 -26.26 -13.57
C TYR A 238 22.21 -26.31 -13.06
N HIS A 239 22.51 -25.61 -11.95
CA HIS A 239 23.83 -25.65 -11.31
C HIS A 239 23.71 -25.58 -9.77
N GLU A 240 24.81 -25.89 -9.09
CA GLU A 240 24.86 -25.87 -7.62
C GLU A 240 24.62 -24.48 -7.07
N ARG A 241 23.57 -24.32 -6.25
CA ARG A 241 23.24 -23.07 -5.54
C ARG A 241 22.24 -23.30 -4.40
N VAL A 242 22.20 -22.35 -3.47
CA VAL A 242 21.16 -22.25 -2.45
C VAL A 242 20.23 -21.11 -2.83
N VAL A 243 18.94 -21.38 -2.93
CA VAL A 243 17.93 -20.40 -3.34
C VAL A 243 16.98 -20.14 -2.18
N VAL A 244 16.79 -18.86 -1.85
CA VAL A 244 15.74 -18.41 -0.92
C VAL A 244 14.62 -17.77 -1.73
N ILE A 245 13.46 -18.41 -1.80
CA ILE A 245 12.28 -17.87 -2.48
C ILE A 245 11.44 -17.08 -1.49
N MET A 246 11.43 -15.75 -1.64
CA MET A 246 10.63 -14.86 -0.81
C MET A 246 9.27 -14.60 -1.47
N LEU A 247 8.20 -15.14 -0.86
CA LEU A 247 6.81 -14.98 -1.30
C LEU A 247 6.13 -13.96 -0.40
N ASP A 248 5.95 -12.75 -0.89
CA ASP A 248 5.27 -11.68 -0.14
C ASP A 248 3.76 -11.72 -0.40
N GLU A 249 2.95 -11.46 0.63
CA GLU A 249 1.49 -11.58 0.62
C GLU A 249 0.99 -12.97 0.20
N ILE A 250 1.63 -13.99 0.76
CA ILE A 250 1.40 -15.41 0.47
C ILE A 250 -0.05 -15.84 0.73
N ASP A 251 -0.77 -15.17 1.64
CA ASP A 251 -2.18 -15.35 1.91
C ASP A 251 -3.04 -15.12 0.65
N LYS A 252 -2.66 -14.18 -0.22
CA LYS A 252 -3.36 -13.94 -1.50
C LYS A 252 -3.22 -15.09 -2.49
N LEU A 253 -2.05 -15.71 -2.55
CA LEU A 253 -1.83 -16.89 -3.37
C LEU A 253 -2.70 -18.06 -2.89
N VAL A 254 -2.74 -18.29 -1.58
CA VAL A 254 -3.51 -19.40 -1.00
C VAL A 254 -5.02 -19.15 -1.13
N GLU A 255 -5.48 -17.93 -0.91
CA GLU A 255 -6.89 -17.55 -1.09
C GLU A 255 -7.39 -17.85 -2.50
N LYS A 256 -6.57 -17.63 -3.53
CA LYS A 256 -6.95 -17.75 -4.93
C LYS A 256 -6.65 -19.12 -5.56
N SER A 257 -5.54 -19.73 -5.19
CA SER A 257 -5.02 -20.95 -5.83
C SER A 257 -4.96 -22.17 -4.91
N GLY A 258 -5.34 -22.02 -3.63
CA GLY A 258 -5.11 -23.04 -2.62
C GLY A 258 -3.63 -23.13 -2.22
N ASP A 259 -3.31 -24.10 -1.39
CA ASP A 259 -1.99 -24.29 -0.81
C ASP A 259 -1.09 -25.31 -1.56
N ASP A 260 -1.56 -25.86 -2.67
CA ASP A 260 -0.81 -26.84 -3.47
C ASP A 260 0.54 -26.30 -3.95
N THR A 261 0.61 -25.01 -4.31
CA THR A 261 1.88 -24.38 -4.73
C THR A 261 2.91 -24.43 -3.61
N LEU A 262 2.49 -24.09 -2.40
CA LEU A 262 3.37 -24.07 -1.22
C LEU A 262 3.79 -25.50 -0.85
N TYR A 263 2.87 -26.44 -0.96
CA TYR A 263 3.15 -27.86 -0.74
C TYR A 263 4.24 -28.36 -1.69
N ASN A 264 4.10 -28.09 -2.98
CA ASN A 264 5.05 -28.52 -4.00
C ASN A 264 6.43 -27.88 -3.79
N LEU A 265 6.47 -26.55 -3.62
CA LEU A 265 7.72 -25.80 -3.40
C LEU A 265 8.44 -26.27 -2.12
N SER A 266 7.72 -26.48 -1.00
CA SER A 266 8.32 -26.87 0.27
C SER A 266 8.92 -28.28 0.27
N ARG A 267 8.54 -29.13 -0.69
CA ARG A 267 9.05 -30.50 -0.82
C ARG A 267 10.05 -30.69 -1.95
N MET A 268 10.25 -29.67 -2.76
CA MET A 268 11.08 -29.75 -3.96
C MET A 268 12.52 -30.22 -3.67
N ASN A 269 13.08 -29.89 -2.50
CA ASN A 269 14.43 -30.30 -2.09
C ASN A 269 14.65 -31.83 -2.12
N SER A 270 13.60 -32.66 -2.06
CA SER A 270 13.74 -34.12 -2.18
C SER A 270 13.97 -34.60 -3.60
N GLU A 271 13.78 -33.74 -4.58
CA GLU A 271 13.85 -34.02 -6.01
C GLU A 271 15.03 -33.30 -6.68
N LEU A 272 15.58 -32.25 -6.05
CA LEU A 272 16.73 -31.49 -6.54
C LEU A 272 18.05 -32.21 -6.26
N ASP A 273 18.90 -32.26 -7.28
CA ASP A 273 20.25 -32.86 -7.19
C ASP A 273 21.33 -31.83 -6.87
N ASN A 274 21.30 -30.69 -7.56
CA ASN A 274 22.33 -29.64 -7.48
C ASN A 274 21.93 -28.52 -6.52
N SER A 275 20.69 -28.07 -6.58
CA SER A 275 20.23 -26.88 -5.85
C SER A 275 19.56 -27.21 -4.51
N ARG A 276 19.45 -26.19 -3.66
CA ARG A 276 18.72 -26.23 -2.39
C ARG A 276 17.79 -25.05 -2.33
N ILE A 277 16.53 -25.27 -1.92
CA ILE A 277 15.50 -24.22 -1.84
C ILE A 277 15.03 -24.06 -0.40
N SER A 278 14.91 -22.81 0.04
CA SER A 278 14.19 -22.41 1.24
C SER A 278 13.13 -21.38 0.89
N ILE A 279 11.98 -21.47 1.55
CA ILE A 279 10.87 -20.54 1.34
C ILE A 279 10.79 -19.57 2.50
N MET A 280 10.70 -18.28 2.19
CA MET A 280 10.38 -17.21 3.12
C MET A 280 8.99 -16.68 2.77
N GLY A 281 7.95 -17.16 3.47
CA GLY A 281 6.57 -16.73 3.28
C GLY A 281 6.24 -15.53 4.17
N ILE A 282 5.65 -14.47 3.59
CA ILE A 282 5.24 -13.27 4.33
C ILE A 282 3.73 -13.11 4.20
N SER A 283 3.01 -13.07 5.34
CA SER A 283 1.56 -12.86 5.39
C SER A 283 1.18 -11.65 6.22
N ASN A 284 0.12 -10.98 5.81
CA ASN A 284 -0.55 -9.91 6.56
C ASN A 284 -1.64 -10.47 7.49
N ASP A 285 -2.05 -11.71 7.32
CA ASP A 285 -3.06 -12.37 8.14
C ASP A 285 -2.42 -13.20 9.26
N LEU A 286 -2.70 -12.82 10.52
CA LEU A 286 -2.26 -13.55 11.71
C LEU A 286 -2.88 -14.95 11.85
N LYS A 287 -3.97 -15.22 11.13
CA LYS A 287 -4.67 -16.51 11.12
C LYS A 287 -4.37 -17.34 9.89
N PHE A 288 -3.48 -16.87 9.02
CA PHE A 288 -3.15 -17.53 7.77
C PHE A 288 -2.83 -19.02 7.94
N THR A 289 -2.07 -19.36 8.98
CA THR A 289 -1.71 -20.77 9.28
C THR A 289 -2.88 -21.65 9.68
N ASP A 290 -4.02 -21.08 10.09
CA ASP A 290 -5.22 -21.85 10.47
C ASP A 290 -5.95 -22.41 9.24
N PHE A 291 -5.72 -21.83 8.07
CA PHE A 291 -6.36 -22.19 6.80
C PHE A 291 -5.50 -23.15 5.96
N LEU A 292 -4.22 -23.34 6.29
CA LEU A 292 -3.32 -24.23 5.56
C LEU A 292 -3.58 -25.71 5.89
N ASP A 293 -3.39 -26.58 4.88
CA ASP A 293 -3.31 -28.02 5.12
C ASP A 293 -2.22 -28.29 6.18
N PRO A 294 -2.48 -29.17 7.16
CA PRO A 294 -1.50 -29.48 8.21
C PRO A 294 -0.11 -29.90 7.68
N ARG A 295 -0.05 -30.51 6.51
CA ARG A 295 1.21 -30.92 5.84
C ARG A 295 1.99 -29.71 5.35
N VAL A 296 1.31 -28.73 4.74
CA VAL A 296 1.91 -27.48 4.29
C VAL A 296 2.36 -26.65 5.48
N LYS A 297 1.51 -26.55 6.50
CA LYS A 297 1.84 -25.85 7.74
C LYS A 297 3.10 -26.42 8.40
N SER A 298 3.22 -27.75 8.46
CA SER A 298 4.39 -28.41 9.07
C SER A 298 5.67 -28.22 8.26
N SER A 299 5.58 -28.10 6.94
CA SER A 299 6.72 -27.93 6.06
C SER A 299 7.13 -26.48 5.86
N LEU A 300 6.16 -25.56 5.76
CA LEU A 300 6.41 -24.13 5.55
C LEU A 300 6.71 -23.38 6.86
N GLY A 301 6.08 -23.78 7.96
CA GLY A 301 6.19 -23.12 9.26
C GLY A 301 7.22 -23.80 10.17
N GLU A 302 8.37 -24.22 9.64
CA GLU A 302 9.47 -24.76 10.44
C GLU A 302 9.96 -23.72 11.44
N GLU A 303 10.08 -22.47 10.97
CA GLU A 303 10.43 -21.30 11.78
C GLU A 303 9.39 -20.20 11.59
N GLU A 304 8.75 -19.78 12.68
CA GLU A 304 7.73 -18.73 12.66
C GLU A 304 8.26 -17.44 13.30
N ILE A 305 8.15 -16.33 12.58
CA ILE A 305 8.60 -15.00 13.05
C ILE A 305 7.43 -14.04 13.06
N VAL A 306 7.05 -13.57 14.26
CA VAL A 306 5.96 -12.62 14.45
C VAL A 306 6.47 -11.19 14.45
N PHE A 307 5.82 -10.32 13.69
CA PHE A 307 6.06 -8.88 13.67
C PHE A 307 4.96 -8.15 14.43
N PRO A 308 5.19 -7.76 15.68
CA PRO A 308 4.20 -7.01 16.46
C PRO A 308 4.01 -5.61 15.88
N PRO A 309 2.79 -5.02 16.04
CA PRO A 309 2.57 -3.61 15.71
C PRO A 309 3.55 -2.71 16.46
N TYR A 310 3.92 -1.58 15.86
CA TYR A 310 4.73 -0.57 16.53
C TYR A 310 3.90 0.21 17.57
N ASP A 311 4.50 0.54 18.69
CA ASP A 311 3.94 1.51 19.62
C ASP A 311 4.27 2.96 19.20
N ALA A 312 3.66 3.94 19.88
CA ALA A 312 3.83 5.35 19.54
C ALA A 312 5.29 5.84 19.66
N ASN A 313 6.07 5.30 20.62
CA ASN A 313 7.47 5.68 20.79
C ASN A 313 8.33 5.11 19.67
N GLN A 314 8.10 3.85 19.31
CA GLN A 314 8.78 3.18 18.20
C GLN A 314 8.49 3.90 16.86
N LEU A 315 7.22 4.28 16.64
CA LEU A 315 6.86 5.08 15.45
C LEU A 315 7.53 6.44 15.44
N ARG A 316 7.62 7.10 16.60
CA ARG A 316 8.34 8.39 16.71
C ARG A 316 9.81 8.25 16.33
N ASP A 317 10.48 7.20 16.80
CA ASP A 317 11.88 6.95 16.47
C ASP A 317 12.05 6.67 14.97
N ILE A 318 11.17 5.84 14.37
CA ILE A 318 11.16 5.56 12.93
C ILE A 318 10.96 6.85 12.12
N LEU A 319 9.98 7.67 12.51
CA LEU A 319 9.68 8.94 11.86
C LEU A 319 10.85 9.92 11.97
N GLN A 320 11.50 10.01 13.13
CA GLN A 320 12.66 10.89 13.34
C GLN A 320 13.82 10.49 12.41
N HIS A 321 14.19 9.21 12.34
CA HIS A 321 15.23 8.73 11.43
C HIS A 321 14.93 9.05 9.96
N ARG A 322 13.66 8.98 9.57
CA ARG A 322 13.25 9.30 8.20
C ARG A 322 13.24 10.80 7.96
N ALA A 323 12.74 11.58 8.92
CA ALA A 323 12.66 13.03 8.85
C ALA A 323 14.03 13.68 8.73
N ASP A 324 15.04 13.15 9.44
CA ASP A 324 16.41 13.68 9.41
C ASP A 324 17.07 13.61 8.02
N VAL A 325 16.58 12.69 7.17
CA VAL A 325 17.03 12.54 5.76
C VAL A 325 16.07 13.21 4.78
N ALA A 326 14.78 13.23 5.10
CA ALA A 326 13.74 13.71 4.19
C ALA A 326 13.59 15.22 4.16
N PHE A 327 13.81 15.90 5.30
CA PHE A 327 13.53 17.31 5.47
C PHE A 327 14.79 18.14 5.71
N LYS A 328 14.75 19.40 5.31
CA LYS A 328 15.75 20.39 5.68
C LYS A 328 15.73 20.62 7.20
N ARG A 329 16.88 21.00 7.75
CA ARG A 329 17.00 21.28 9.18
C ARG A 329 16.07 22.43 9.59
N GLY A 330 15.26 22.19 10.63
CA GLY A 330 14.30 23.16 11.13
C GLY A 330 13.00 23.27 10.32
N ALA A 331 12.81 22.43 9.33
CA ALA A 331 11.57 22.39 8.53
C ALA A 331 10.36 21.79 9.27
N LEU A 332 10.58 21.09 10.38
CA LEU A 332 9.51 20.52 11.20
C LEU A 332 9.47 21.21 12.57
N THR A 333 8.26 21.53 13.06
CA THR A 333 8.07 21.93 14.46
C THR A 333 8.13 20.68 15.37
N GLU A 334 8.39 20.87 16.66
CA GLU A 334 8.61 19.79 17.64
C GLU A 334 7.40 18.85 17.79
N ASP A 335 6.20 19.31 17.49
CA ASP A 335 4.93 18.58 17.68
C ASP A 335 4.59 17.66 16.50
N VAL A 336 5.18 17.86 15.31
CA VAL A 336 4.82 17.14 14.06
C VAL A 336 5.04 15.63 14.19
N ILE A 337 6.26 15.22 14.55
CA ILE A 337 6.62 13.79 14.65
C ILE A 337 5.82 13.10 15.76
N PRO A 338 5.70 13.63 16.99
CA PRO A 338 4.86 13.04 18.03
C PRO A 338 3.39 12.87 17.61
N LEU A 339 2.83 13.85 16.91
CA LEU A 339 1.44 13.81 16.46
C LEU A 339 1.23 12.75 15.36
N CYS A 340 2.09 12.69 14.35
CA CYS A 340 2.05 11.64 13.32
C CYS A 340 2.15 10.24 13.94
N ALA A 341 3.06 10.06 14.90
CA ALA A 341 3.22 8.79 15.62
C ALA A 341 1.99 8.41 16.43
N ALA A 342 1.34 9.40 17.08
CA ALA A 342 0.13 9.17 17.87
C ALA A 342 -1.04 8.74 17.00
N PHE A 343 -1.29 9.41 15.87
CA PHE A 343 -2.34 9.03 14.93
C PHE A 343 -2.13 7.61 14.38
N ALA A 344 -0.93 7.29 13.92
CA ALA A 344 -0.63 5.98 13.38
C ALA A 344 -0.69 4.85 14.44
N ALA A 345 -0.32 5.15 15.70
CA ALA A 345 -0.46 4.18 16.79
C ALA A 345 -1.92 3.88 17.12
N GLN A 346 -2.81 4.88 17.04
CA GLN A 346 -4.26 4.68 17.20
C GLN A 346 -4.84 3.80 16.08
N GLU A 347 -4.32 3.89 14.88
CA GLU A 347 -4.69 3.08 13.72
C GLU A 347 -3.84 1.80 13.59
N HIS A 348 -3.60 1.07 14.67
CA HIS A 348 -2.97 -0.25 14.68
C HIS A 348 -1.44 -0.29 14.62
N GLY A 349 -0.72 0.82 14.78
CA GLY A 349 0.74 0.83 14.83
C GLY A 349 1.40 0.59 13.45
N ASP A 350 0.82 1.13 12.40
CA ASP A 350 1.30 1.02 11.01
C ASP A 350 2.32 2.13 10.68
N ALA A 351 3.58 1.73 10.46
CA ALA A 351 4.64 2.69 10.11
C ALA A 351 4.47 3.30 8.70
N ARG A 352 3.84 2.59 7.75
CA ARG A 352 3.55 3.14 6.42
C ARG A 352 2.58 4.32 6.55
N ARG A 353 1.54 4.16 7.38
CA ARG A 353 0.59 5.23 7.69
C ARG A 353 1.27 6.44 8.33
N ALA A 354 2.17 6.21 9.30
CA ALA A 354 2.92 7.27 9.94
C ALA A 354 3.78 8.07 8.95
N LEU A 355 4.48 7.37 8.05
CA LEU A 355 5.32 7.98 7.01
C LEU A 355 4.49 8.72 5.96
N ASP A 356 3.34 8.18 5.56
CA ASP A 356 2.43 8.81 4.61
C ASP A 356 1.84 10.10 5.17
N LEU A 357 1.46 10.08 6.45
CA LEU A 357 0.97 11.26 7.17
C LEU A 357 2.03 12.36 7.22
N LEU A 358 3.27 12.03 7.57
CA LEU A 358 4.38 12.98 7.63
C LEU A 358 4.69 13.55 6.22
N ARG A 359 4.72 12.69 5.20
CA ARG A 359 4.92 13.10 3.80
C ARG A 359 3.82 14.05 3.33
N THR A 360 2.56 13.70 3.57
CA THR A 360 1.41 14.51 3.15
C THR A 360 1.37 15.85 3.88
N ALA A 361 1.70 15.89 5.18
CA ALA A 361 1.81 17.13 5.92
C ALA A 361 2.89 18.06 5.35
N GLY A 362 4.06 17.50 4.96
CA GLY A 362 5.10 18.25 4.26
C GLY A 362 4.66 18.78 2.90
N GLU A 363 3.95 17.96 2.12
CA GLU A 363 3.40 18.37 0.82
C GLU A 363 2.36 19.50 0.94
N LEU A 364 1.52 19.47 1.98
CA LEU A 364 0.55 20.53 2.25
C LEU A 364 1.25 21.83 2.65
N ALA A 365 2.30 21.75 3.47
CA ALA A 365 3.10 22.90 3.84
C ALA A 365 3.80 23.53 2.62
N GLU A 366 4.41 22.73 1.72
CA GLU A 366 5.00 23.24 0.47
C GLU A 366 3.97 23.92 -0.43
N ARG A 367 2.81 23.28 -0.65
CA ARG A 367 1.72 23.86 -1.47
C ARG A 367 1.17 25.15 -0.86
N GLY A 368 1.14 25.23 0.48
CA GLY A 368 0.75 26.42 1.21
C GLY A 368 1.84 27.49 1.29
N GLN A 369 3.03 27.26 0.67
CA GLN A 369 4.20 28.15 0.76
C GLN A 369 4.58 28.49 2.22
N ALA A 370 4.43 27.52 3.13
CA ALA A 370 4.83 27.67 4.52
C ALA A 370 6.33 27.38 4.68
N ASP A 371 7.00 28.10 5.55
CA ASP A 371 8.43 27.90 5.84
C ASP A 371 8.69 26.60 6.62
N THR A 372 7.69 26.12 7.37
CA THR A 372 7.80 24.95 8.24
C THR A 372 6.51 24.13 8.26
N VAL A 373 6.65 22.83 8.45
CA VAL A 373 5.53 21.93 8.75
C VAL A 373 5.15 22.09 10.22
N ALA A 374 3.88 22.35 10.48
CA ALA A 374 3.33 22.53 11.83
C ALA A 374 2.20 21.53 12.11
N GLU A 375 1.69 21.51 13.34
CA GLU A 375 0.59 20.66 13.79
C GLU A 375 -0.64 20.73 12.86
N ASP A 376 -1.01 21.93 12.41
CA ASP A 376 -2.17 22.13 11.52
C ASP A 376 -2.02 21.39 10.20
N HIS A 377 -0.82 21.33 9.63
CA HIS A 377 -0.56 20.55 8.40
C HIS A 377 -0.72 19.05 8.63
N VAL A 378 -0.35 18.54 9.83
CA VAL A 378 -0.56 17.13 10.18
C VAL A 378 -2.04 16.80 10.31
N ARG A 379 -2.84 17.68 10.91
CA ARG A 379 -4.29 17.50 11.03
C ARG A 379 -4.98 17.54 9.66
N GLN A 380 -4.63 18.51 8.82
CA GLN A 380 -5.11 18.57 7.44
C GLN A 380 -4.70 17.34 6.63
N ALA A 381 -3.47 16.83 6.84
CA ALA A 381 -3.01 15.60 6.20
C ALA A 381 -3.83 14.38 6.64
N GLN A 382 -4.16 14.29 7.94
CA GLN A 382 -5.02 13.23 8.47
C GLN A 382 -6.39 13.27 7.83
N ASP A 383 -7.04 14.44 7.83
CA ASP A 383 -8.37 14.62 7.22
C ASP A 383 -8.35 14.29 5.72
N LYS A 384 -7.31 14.73 5.01
CA LYS A 384 -7.15 14.44 3.58
C LYS A 384 -6.97 12.94 3.29
N ILE A 385 -6.11 12.25 4.04
CA ILE A 385 -5.87 10.82 3.82
C ILE A 385 -7.11 10.00 4.18
N GLU A 386 -7.87 10.39 5.20
CA GLU A 386 -9.16 9.75 5.52
C GLU A 386 -10.17 9.97 4.40
N LEU A 387 -10.23 11.18 3.85
CA LEU A 387 -11.08 11.50 2.71
C LEU A 387 -10.69 10.70 1.47
N ASP A 388 -9.40 10.67 1.11
CA ASP A 388 -8.90 9.92 -0.05
C ASP A 388 -9.25 8.43 0.07
N ARG A 389 -9.17 7.85 1.27
CA ARG A 389 -9.61 6.47 1.54
C ARG A 389 -11.10 6.27 1.31
N VAL A 390 -11.92 7.18 1.80
CA VAL A 390 -13.38 7.14 1.58
C VAL A 390 -13.69 7.21 0.08
N VAL A 391 -13.05 8.12 -0.64
CA VAL A 391 -13.18 8.29 -2.09
C VAL A 391 -12.85 7.00 -2.82
N GLU A 392 -11.75 6.34 -2.47
CA GLU A 392 -11.34 5.07 -3.09
C GLU A 392 -12.36 3.96 -2.83
N VAL A 393 -12.80 3.79 -1.58
CA VAL A 393 -13.82 2.79 -1.23
C VAL A 393 -15.12 3.06 -1.99
N VAL A 394 -15.59 4.31 -2.02
CA VAL A 394 -16.83 4.68 -2.72
C VAL A 394 -16.73 4.43 -4.23
N ARG A 395 -15.59 4.71 -4.85
CA ARG A 395 -15.36 4.44 -6.29
C ARG A 395 -15.46 2.95 -6.63
N THR A 396 -15.00 2.08 -5.75
CA THR A 396 -14.98 0.61 -5.96
C THR A 396 -16.28 -0.08 -5.61
N LEU A 397 -17.23 0.60 -4.95
CA LEU A 397 -18.53 0.03 -4.61
C LEU A 397 -19.29 -0.46 -5.85
N PRO A 398 -20.02 -1.59 -5.75
CA PRO A 398 -21.00 -2.00 -6.78
C PRO A 398 -22.06 -0.93 -6.99
N THR A 399 -22.59 -0.82 -8.22
CA THR A 399 -23.62 0.19 -8.58
C THR A 399 -24.79 0.24 -7.61
N GLN A 400 -25.30 -0.92 -7.18
CA GLN A 400 -26.42 -1.00 -6.24
C GLN A 400 -26.08 -0.41 -4.86
N SER A 401 -24.87 -0.63 -4.35
CA SER A 401 -24.37 -0.05 -3.11
C SER A 401 -24.22 1.47 -3.23
N LYS A 402 -23.73 1.96 -4.38
CA LYS A 402 -23.64 3.39 -4.70
C LYS A 402 -25.01 4.07 -4.67
N ILE A 403 -26.05 3.46 -5.27
CA ILE A 403 -27.42 4.00 -5.25
C ILE A 403 -27.97 4.05 -3.81
N VAL A 404 -27.73 3.00 -3.00
CA VAL A 404 -28.13 2.98 -1.59
C VAL A 404 -27.43 4.08 -0.80
N LEU A 405 -26.12 4.26 -0.98
CA LEU A 405 -25.36 5.32 -0.34
C LEU A 405 -25.86 6.71 -0.76
N PHE A 406 -26.12 6.91 -2.05
CA PHE A 406 -26.67 8.16 -2.55
C PHE A 406 -28.06 8.46 -1.97
N ALA A 407 -28.92 7.44 -1.81
CA ALA A 407 -30.21 7.58 -1.13
C ALA A 407 -30.06 8.05 0.33
N ILE A 408 -29.04 7.57 1.05
CA ILE A 408 -28.74 8.00 2.43
C ILE A 408 -28.25 9.45 2.43
N ILE A 409 -27.35 9.83 1.53
CA ILE A 409 -26.83 11.20 1.38
C ILE A 409 -27.99 12.18 1.13
N LEU A 410 -28.88 11.85 0.20
CA LEU A 410 -30.03 12.71 -0.12
C LEU A 410 -30.97 12.92 1.08
N LEU A 411 -31.18 11.89 1.91
CA LEU A 411 -31.96 12.01 3.14
C LEU A 411 -31.27 12.92 4.15
N GLU A 412 -29.97 12.74 4.37
CA GLU A 412 -29.16 13.56 5.29
C GLU A 412 -29.16 15.04 4.87
N LYS A 413 -28.92 15.34 3.59
CA LYS A 413 -28.97 16.71 3.01
C LYS A 413 -30.32 17.38 3.18
N ASN A 414 -31.42 16.61 3.18
CA ASN A 414 -32.75 17.11 3.44
C ASN A 414 -33.11 17.20 4.94
N GLY A 415 -32.13 17.06 5.84
CA GLY A 415 -32.31 17.22 7.28
C GLY A 415 -33.05 16.08 7.96
N VAL A 416 -33.12 14.91 7.33
CA VAL A 416 -33.73 13.73 7.94
C VAL A 416 -32.70 13.09 8.87
N HIS A 417 -32.86 13.28 10.19
CA HIS A 417 -32.05 12.64 11.21
C HIS A 417 -32.64 11.28 11.60
N ASN A 418 -31.78 10.34 12.05
CA ASN A 418 -32.17 8.98 12.41
C ASN A 418 -32.90 8.25 11.27
N ILE A 419 -32.26 8.24 10.11
CA ILE A 419 -32.74 7.61 8.88
C ILE A 419 -33.04 6.13 9.13
N ASN A 420 -34.19 5.64 8.74
CA ASN A 420 -34.51 4.22 8.86
C ASN A 420 -34.45 3.51 7.50
N THR A 421 -34.27 2.17 7.54
CA THR A 421 -34.15 1.33 6.34
C THR A 421 -35.35 1.52 5.35
N GLY A 422 -36.54 1.79 5.84
CA GLY A 422 -37.72 2.00 4.98
C GLY A 422 -37.66 3.32 4.22
N GLU A 423 -37.15 4.38 4.84
CA GLU A 423 -36.94 5.68 4.19
C GLU A 423 -35.84 5.55 3.10
N VAL A 424 -34.71 4.90 3.40
CA VAL A 424 -33.68 4.62 2.40
C VAL A 424 -34.24 3.83 1.23
N TYR A 425 -35.01 2.76 1.51
CA TYR A 425 -35.61 1.93 0.46
C TYR A 425 -36.57 2.69 -0.46
N ASN A 426 -37.32 3.66 0.07
CA ASN A 426 -38.22 4.47 -0.74
C ASN A 426 -37.50 5.41 -1.69
N ILE A 427 -36.42 6.05 -1.24
CA ILE A 427 -35.56 6.90 -2.10
C ILE A 427 -34.80 6.03 -3.11
N TYR A 428 -34.18 4.93 -2.65
CA TYR A 428 -33.48 3.97 -3.49
C TYR A 428 -34.34 3.50 -4.70
N LYS A 429 -35.63 3.15 -4.50
CA LYS A 429 -36.49 2.73 -5.60
C LYS A 429 -36.63 3.81 -6.66
N ARG A 430 -36.84 5.07 -6.24
CA ARG A 430 -36.97 6.19 -7.17
C ARG A 430 -35.68 6.43 -7.95
N LEU A 431 -34.53 6.35 -7.28
CA LEU A 431 -33.24 6.48 -7.95
C LEU A 431 -33.04 5.37 -8.98
N CYS A 432 -33.39 4.12 -8.65
CA CYS A 432 -33.33 3.02 -9.61
C CYS A 432 -34.23 3.26 -10.84
N GLU A 433 -35.43 3.81 -10.65
CA GLU A 433 -36.34 4.14 -11.74
C GLU A 433 -35.78 5.26 -12.64
N GLU A 434 -35.08 6.24 -12.09
CA GLU A 434 -34.47 7.35 -12.84
C GLU A 434 -33.30 6.91 -13.71
N ILE A 435 -32.51 5.95 -13.25
CA ILE A 435 -31.30 5.45 -13.98
C ILE A 435 -31.54 4.14 -14.72
N ASP A 436 -32.81 3.69 -14.82
CA ASP A 436 -33.18 2.40 -15.45
C ASP A 436 -32.42 1.20 -14.86
N ALA A 437 -32.27 1.16 -13.51
CA ALA A 437 -31.64 0.08 -12.79
C ALA A 437 -32.63 -0.86 -12.13
N ASP A 438 -32.30 -2.14 -12.03
CA ASP A 438 -33.14 -3.13 -11.37
C ASP A 438 -33.32 -2.83 -9.87
N VAL A 439 -34.58 -2.83 -9.41
CA VAL A 439 -34.93 -2.59 -8.01
C VAL A 439 -34.78 -3.87 -7.21
N LEU A 440 -33.82 -3.87 -6.26
CA LEU A 440 -33.63 -4.98 -5.33
C LEU A 440 -34.74 -5.00 -4.25
N THR A 441 -34.87 -6.15 -3.58
CA THR A 441 -35.78 -6.27 -2.43
C THR A 441 -35.28 -5.46 -1.22
N GLN A 442 -36.21 -5.02 -0.36
CA GLN A 442 -35.84 -4.28 0.86
C GLN A 442 -34.86 -5.06 1.75
N ARG A 443 -34.92 -6.39 1.78
CA ARG A 443 -33.99 -7.24 2.52
C ARG A 443 -32.59 -7.08 1.97
N ARG A 444 -32.42 -7.15 0.63
CA ARG A 444 -31.08 -6.99 0.01
C ARG A 444 -30.54 -5.58 0.22
N VAL A 445 -31.37 -4.54 0.18
CA VAL A 445 -30.96 -3.16 0.53
C VAL A 445 -30.51 -3.08 2.00
N THR A 446 -31.16 -3.80 2.92
CA THR A 446 -30.71 -3.88 4.32
C THR A 446 -29.35 -4.56 4.45
N ASP A 447 -29.07 -5.59 3.63
CA ASP A 447 -27.78 -6.25 3.57
C ASP A 447 -26.69 -5.29 3.04
N LEU A 448 -26.99 -4.53 1.96
CA LEU A 448 -26.09 -3.51 1.42
C LEU A 448 -25.77 -2.40 2.44
N ILE A 449 -26.76 -1.96 3.22
CA ILE A 449 -26.53 -1.01 4.33
C ILE A 449 -25.59 -1.61 5.38
N SER A 450 -25.67 -2.91 5.64
CA SER A 450 -24.76 -3.58 6.57
C SER A 450 -23.33 -3.71 5.99
N GLU A 451 -23.23 -3.91 4.69
CA GLU A 451 -21.94 -3.90 3.97
C GLU A 451 -21.28 -2.51 4.05
N LEU A 452 -22.07 -1.43 3.84
CA LEU A 452 -21.58 -0.04 3.98
C LEU A 452 -21.20 0.30 5.43
N ASP A 453 -21.91 -0.25 6.42
CA ASP A 453 -21.57 -0.12 7.86
C ASP A 453 -20.24 -0.82 8.18
N MET A 454 -20.02 -2.04 7.67
CA MET A 454 -18.75 -2.75 7.80
C MET A 454 -17.57 -2.02 7.15
N LEU A 455 -17.81 -1.30 6.05
CA LEU A 455 -16.82 -0.47 5.38
C LEU A 455 -16.56 0.88 6.08
N GLY A 456 -17.34 1.19 7.14
CA GLY A 456 -17.21 2.43 7.89
C GLY A 456 -17.76 3.68 7.18
N ILE A 457 -18.49 3.51 6.08
CA ILE A 457 -19.08 4.62 5.31
C ILE A 457 -20.36 5.14 5.99
N VAL A 458 -21.14 4.25 6.57
CA VAL A 458 -22.33 4.57 7.35
C VAL A 458 -22.24 3.94 8.74
N ASN A 459 -23.01 4.46 9.69
CA ASN A 459 -23.20 3.86 11.00
C ASN A 459 -24.66 3.40 11.08
N ALA A 460 -24.91 2.08 11.18
CA ALA A 460 -26.23 1.48 11.12
C ALA A 460 -26.58 0.69 12.39
N VAL A 461 -27.04 1.40 13.41
CA VAL A 461 -27.37 0.82 14.72
C VAL A 461 -28.76 0.18 14.75
N VAL A 462 -28.86 -1.05 15.22
CA VAL A 462 -30.15 -1.75 15.36
C VAL A 462 -30.91 -1.22 16.57
N VAL A 463 -32.08 -0.60 16.33
CA VAL A 463 -32.95 -0.04 17.36
C VAL A 463 -34.26 -0.81 17.41
N SER A 464 -34.72 -1.12 18.62
CA SER A 464 -36.04 -1.77 18.83
C SER A 464 -37.13 -0.73 19.09
N LYS A 465 -38.09 -0.62 18.19
CA LYS A 465 -39.24 0.28 18.33
C LYS A 465 -40.47 -0.40 18.96
N GLY A 466 -40.23 -1.34 19.89
CA GLY A 466 -41.27 -2.01 20.64
C GLY A 466 -42.22 -2.81 19.74
N ARG A 467 -43.51 -2.43 19.68
CA ARG A 467 -44.56 -3.12 18.88
C ARG A 467 -44.34 -3.03 17.37
N TYR A 468 -43.49 -2.10 16.91
CA TYR A 468 -43.20 -1.86 15.48
C TYR A 468 -41.97 -2.64 14.98
N GLY A 469 -41.38 -3.50 15.83
CA GLY A 469 -40.29 -4.36 15.42
C GLY A 469 -38.89 -3.73 15.57
N ARG A 470 -37.89 -4.34 14.94
CA ARG A 470 -36.51 -3.85 14.91
C ARG A 470 -36.28 -3.12 13.57
N THR A 471 -35.67 -1.97 13.63
CA THR A 471 -35.16 -1.22 12.47
C THR A 471 -33.73 -0.80 12.70
N LYS A 472 -33.03 -0.42 11.63
CA LYS A 472 -31.72 0.24 11.77
C LYS A 472 -31.92 1.75 11.75
N GLU A 473 -31.24 2.44 12.66
CA GLU A 473 -31.00 3.89 12.56
C GLU A 473 -29.68 4.09 11.87
N ILE A 474 -29.67 4.87 10.79
CA ILE A 474 -28.58 5.03 9.84
C ILE A 474 -28.14 6.48 9.85
N SER A 475 -26.83 6.72 9.92
CA SER A 475 -26.20 8.03 9.74
C SER A 475 -24.95 7.88 8.89
N LEU A 476 -24.54 8.93 8.19
CA LEU A 476 -23.28 8.94 7.48
C LEU A 476 -22.12 9.05 8.48
N SER A 477 -21.04 8.33 8.20
CA SER A 477 -19.76 8.43 8.93
C SER A 477 -18.69 9.17 8.12
N VAL A 478 -19.04 9.62 6.92
CA VAL A 478 -18.14 10.23 5.94
C VAL A 478 -18.65 11.62 5.54
N PRO A 479 -17.79 12.52 5.05
CA PRO A 479 -18.18 13.83 4.59
C PRO A 479 -19.22 13.75 3.44
N VAL A 480 -20.31 14.52 3.56
CA VAL A 480 -21.45 14.43 2.66
C VAL A 480 -21.11 14.94 1.26
N GLU A 481 -20.51 16.15 1.17
CA GLU A 481 -20.32 16.86 -0.09
C GLU A 481 -19.28 16.15 -0.97
N GLU A 482 -18.18 15.72 -0.39
CA GLU A 482 -17.10 15.02 -1.09
C GLU A 482 -17.55 13.63 -1.55
N THR A 483 -18.27 12.91 -0.70
CA THR A 483 -18.80 11.58 -1.04
C THR A 483 -19.84 11.67 -2.16
N GLU A 484 -20.70 12.67 -2.13
CA GLU A 484 -21.67 12.94 -3.20
C GLU A 484 -20.98 13.26 -4.52
N ALA A 485 -19.96 14.14 -4.51
CA ALA A 485 -19.20 14.48 -5.70
C ALA A 485 -18.54 13.25 -6.36
N VAL A 486 -18.04 12.33 -5.54
CA VAL A 486 -17.48 11.05 -6.02
C VAL A 486 -18.56 10.17 -6.66
N LEU A 487 -19.72 10.05 -6.04
CA LEU A 487 -20.83 9.27 -6.58
C LEU A 487 -21.35 9.84 -7.90
N LEU A 488 -21.48 11.16 -8.01
CA LEU A 488 -21.92 11.85 -9.23
C LEU A 488 -20.88 11.80 -10.35
N SER A 489 -19.62 11.55 -10.05
CA SER A 489 -18.58 11.28 -11.07
C SER A 489 -18.71 9.91 -11.74
N ASP A 490 -19.53 9.00 -11.18
CA ASP A 490 -19.83 7.71 -11.80
C ASP A 490 -20.74 7.89 -13.02
N SER A 491 -20.36 7.31 -14.16
CA SER A 491 -21.08 7.45 -15.43
C SER A 491 -22.57 7.03 -15.40
N ARG A 492 -22.96 6.18 -14.43
CA ARG A 492 -24.33 5.72 -14.25
C ARG A 492 -25.14 6.60 -13.31
N LEU A 493 -24.49 7.32 -12.40
CA LEU A 493 -25.12 8.17 -11.40
C LEU A 493 -25.06 9.66 -11.77
N GLY A 494 -24.18 10.05 -12.69
CA GLY A 494 -24.00 11.44 -13.11
C GLY A 494 -25.26 12.08 -13.72
N ASP A 495 -26.16 11.28 -14.27
CA ASP A 495 -27.44 11.76 -14.82
C ASP A 495 -28.48 12.12 -13.74
N ILE A 496 -28.20 11.76 -12.46
CA ILE A 496 -29.12 12.00 -11.32
C ILE A 496 -28.97 13.42 -10.71
N GLU A 497 -28.07 14.25 -11.21
CA GLU A 497 -27.75 15.58 -10.65
C GLU A 497 -28.99 16.50 -10.49
N ASN A 498 -30.07 16.22 -11.23
CA ASN A 498 -31.37 16.93 -11.16
C ASN A 498 -32.45 16.21 -10.36
N ALA A 499 -32.19 15.03 -9.81
CA ALA A 499 -33.11 14.31 -8.99
C ALA A 499 -33.28 14.98 -7.63
N GLN A 500 -34.21 15.94 -7.52
CA GLN A 500 -34.66 16.39 -6.20
C GLN A 500 -35.65 15.34 -5.66
N PRO A 501 -35.25 14.49 -4.70
CA PRO A 501 -36.21 13.61 -4.06
C PRO A 501 -37.19 14.47 -3.28
N PHE A 502 -38.46 14.37 -3.61
CA PHE A 502 -39.52 14.89 -2.74
C PHE A 502 -39.47 14.09 -1.43
N VAL A 503 -38.75 14.59 -0.48
CA VAL A 503 -38.82 14.13 0.90
C VAL A 503 -40.17 14.64 1.42
N GLN A 504 -41.12 13.74 1.54
CA GLN A 504 -42.38 14.07 2.25
C GLN A 504 -41.97 14.46 3.67
N ALA A 505 -42.20 15.75 4.01
CA ALA A 505 -42.02 16.22 5.36
C ALA A 505 -42.68 15.23 6.33
N ARG A 506 -41.93 14.78 7.34
CA ARG A 506 -42.51 14.04 8.46
C ARG A 506 -43.60 14.93 9.06
N PHE A 507 -44.86 14.56 8.93
CA PHE A 507 -45.87 15.13 9.77
C PHE A 507 -45.63 14.58 11.18
N ASP A 508 -45.07 15.41 12.07
CA ASP A 508 -45.05 15.16 13.49
C ASP A 508 -46.49 15.00 13.98
N ASN A 509 -46.82 13.80 14.43
CA ASN A 509 -47.99 13.48 15.25
C ASN A 509 -47.55 13.18 16.66
#